data_f41d6b86eb327f70fab118f944fed110
#
_entry.id   f41d6b86eb327f70fab118f944fed110
#
_cell.length_a   1.000
_cell.length_b   1.000
_cell.length_c   1.000
_cell.angle_alpha   90.00
_cell.angle_beta   90.00
_cell.angle_gamma   90.00
#
_symmetry.space_group_name_H-M   'P 1'
#
loop_
_entity.id
_entity.type
_entity.pdbx_description
1 polymer ?
#
loop_
_entity_poly.entity_id
_entity_poly.type
_entity_poly.pdbx_seq_one_letter_code
_entity_poly.pdbx_strand_id
1 'polypeptide(L)'
;MMAEKVTIGNCELWHGDCREVLPLLPPCDLVLTDPPYGIGDALVKGGRGGSFERLISANAAEWDVTPEKEVFDLIFGHSKNQIFWGGNYFEIPPTKKPLCWDKVRPNQKNLSEWEMAWTSFTGRAQMFKHCANGGFVAAEANEHPTQKPVPLMEWCLSFAPEARTVCDPF
;
A
#
# COMPACT_ATOMS: atom_id res chain seq x y z
N MET A 1 2.98 7.43 23.77
CA MET A 1 4.19 6.55 23.93
C MET A 1 5.26 7.17 23.06
N MET A 2 6.52 7.31 23.49
CA MET A 2 7.55 7.86 22.61
C MET A 2 7.81 6.88 21.48
N ALA A 3 7.86 7.35 20.23
CA ALA A 3 8.14 6.51 19.07
C ALA A 3 9.56 5.93 19.19
N GLU A 4 9.69 4.64 18.94
CA GLU A 4 10.98 3.94 18.92
C GLU A 4 11.50 3.86 17.48
N LYS A 5 12.80 4.08 17.29
CA LYS A 5 13.46 4.06 15.99
C LYS A 5 14.54 2.99 15.90
N VAL A 6 14.54 2.26 14.77
CA VAL A 6 15.63 1.35 14.38
C VAL A 6 16.12 1.73 12.98
N THR A 7 17.43 1.70 12.76
CA THR A 7 18.04 1.98 11.46
C THR A 7 18.64 0.70 10.88
N ILE A 8 18.27 0.35 9.65
CA ILE A 8 18.78 -0.80 8.91
C ILE A 8 19.26 -0.32 7.54
N GLY A 9 20.56 -0.24 7.35
CA GLY A 9 21.14 0.33 6.12
C GLY A 9 20.68 1.77 5.92
N ASN A 10 19.97 2.03 4.82
CA ASN A 10 19.41 3.34 4.47
C ASN A 10 17.95 3.50 4.90
N CYS A 11 17.38 2.53 5.63
CA CYS A 11 16.00 2.56 6.08
C CYS A 11 15.91 2.92 7.56
N GLU A 12 14.99 3.81 7.91
CA GLU A 12 14.58 4.12 9.28
C GLU A 12 13.20 3.52 9.53
N LEU A 13 13.10 2.62 10.49
CA LEU A 13 11.84 2.02 10.92
C LEU A 13 11.41 2.69 12.23
N TRP A 14 10.19 3.19 12.26
CA TRP A 14 9.62 3.86 13.42
C TRP A 14 8.42 3.07 13.93
N HIS A 15 8.45 2.69 15.21
CA HIS A 15 7.31 2.06 15.87
C HIS A 15 6.53 3.13 16.64
N GLY A 16 5.34 3.49 16.14
CA GLY A 16 4.49 4.52 16.73
C GLY A 16 3.33 4.89 15.82
N ASP A 17 2.44 5.75 16.29
CA ASP A 17 1.36 6.30 15.48
C ASP A 17 1.96 7.28 14.44
N CYS A 18 1.62 7.10 13.17
CA CYS A 18 2.14 7.95 12.09
C CYS A 18 1.76 9.43 12.29
N ARG A 19 0.67 9.74 12.98
CA ARG A 19 0.26 11.11 13.33
C ARG A 19 1.22 11.77 14.32
N GLU A 20 1.90 10.98 15.15
CA GLU A 20 2.91 11.45 16.09
C GLU A 20 4.31 11.44 15.45
N VAL A 21 4.58 10.47 14.55
CA VAL A 21 5.91 10.27 13.94
C VAL A 21 6.17 11.23 12.80
N LEU A 22 5.23 11.36 11.83
CA LEU A 22 5.43 12.19 10.64
C LEU A 22 5.84 13.63 10.96
N PRO A 23 5.24 14.33 11.95
CA PRO A 23 5.66 15.70 12.29
C PRO A 23 7.10 15.81 12.82
N LEU A 24 7.71 14.71 13.25
CA LEU A 24 9.10 14.68 13.74
C LEU A 24 10.12 14.48 12.60
N LEU A 25 9.65 14.07 11.42
CA LEU A 25 10.49 13.77 10.28
C LEU A 25 10.58 14.98 9.33
N PRO A 26 11.68 15.12 8.58
CA PRO A 26 11.72 16.08 7.49
C PRO A 26 10.72 15.66 6.39
N PRO A 27 10.13 16.61 5.64
CA PRO A 27 9.29 16.29 4.50
C PRO A 27 10.02 15.39 3.49
N CYS A 28 9.30 14.40 2.95
CA CYS A 28 9.86 13.46 1.98
C CYS A 28 9.51 13.82 0.52
N ASP A 29 10.25 13.23 -0.42
CA ASP A 29 10.00 13.48 -1.85
C ASP A 29 8.81 12.67 -2.36
N LEU A 30 8.59 11.47 -1.81
CA LEU A 30 7.49 10.57 -2.19
C LEU A 30 6.96 9.84 -0.97
N VAL A 31 5.63 9.82 -0.81
CA VAL A 31 4.96 8.77 -0.04
C VAL A 31 4.48 7.70 -1.00
N LEU A 32 4.92 6.46 -0.78
CA LEU A 32 4.44 5.26 -1.48
C LEU A 32 3.96 4.27 -0.43
N THR A 33 2.66 4.05 -0.37
CA THR A 33 2.05 3.33 0.74
C THR A 33 0.82 2.51 0.33
N ASP A 34 0.50 1.51 1.16
CA ASP A 34 -0.63 0.61 1.05
C ASP A 34 -1.44 0.64 2.36
N PRO A 35 -2.20 1.71 2.61
CA PRO A 35 -2.97 1.85 3.85
C PRO A 35 -4.00 0.74 4.02
N PRO A 36 -4.44 0.42 5.26
CA PRO A 36 -5.58 -0.49 5.47
C PRO A 36 -6.84 0.02 4.75
N TYR A 37 -7.56 -0.89 4.07
CA TYR A 37 -8.72 -0.51 3.22
C TYR A 37 -10.05 -0.50 3.98
N GLY A 38 -10.11 -1.07 5.17
CA GLY A 38 -11.36 -1.22 5.92
C GLY A 38 -12.28 -2.30 5.37
N ILE A 39 -11.74 -3.28 4.66
CA ILE A 39 -12.49 -4.40 4.06
C ILE A 39 -12.23 -5.74 4.76
N GLY A 40 -11.58 -5.71 5.94
CA GLY A 40 -11.16 -6.90 6.69
C GLY A 40 -12.28 -7.92 6.91
N ASP A 41 -13.49 -7.47 7.23
CA ASP A 41 -14.67 -8.30 7.34
C ASP A 41 -15.03 -9.04 6.04
N ALA A 42 -14.91 -8.36 4.89
CA ALA A 42 -15.17 -8.96 3.58
C ALA A 42 -14.06 -9.93 3.18
N LEU A 43 -12.81 -9.62 3.52
CA LEU A 43 -11.66 -10.49 3.31
C LEU A 43 -11.81 -11.81 4.07
N VAL A 44 -12.27 -11.76 5.31
CA VAL A 44 -12.44 -12.95 6.18
C VAL A 44 -13.67 -13.78 5.79
N LYS A 45 -14.79 -13.15 5.41
CA LYS A 45 -16.06 -13.82 5.08
C LYS A 45 -16.13 -14.37 3.65
N GLY A 46 -15.31 -13.88 2.73
CA GLY A 46 -15.45 -14.10 1.28
C GLY A 46 -14.75 -15.33 0.70
N GLY A 47 -13.93 -16.07 1.44
CA GLY A 47 -13.03 -17.05 0.84
C GLY A 47 -12.85 -18.37 1.56
N ARG A 48 -12.37 -19.36 0.78
CA ARG A 48 -11.90 -20.66 1.26
C ARG A 48 -10.50 -20.91 0.71
N GLY A 49 -9.58 -21.34 1.57
CA GLY A 49 -8.21 -21.69 1.19
C GLY A 49 -7.13 -20.97 1.99
N GLY A 50 -5.89 -21.40 1.90
CA GLY A 50 -4.78 -21.05 2.78
C GLY A 50 -4.46 -19.54 2.91
N SER A 51 -4.76 -18.73 1.89
CA SER A 51 -4.60 -17.26 1.99
C SER A 51 -5.62 -16.63 2.95
N PHE A 52 -6.86 -17.15 2.98
CA PHE A 52 -7.90 -16.68 3.90
C PHE A 52 -7.65 -17.13 5.34
N GLU A 53 -7.14 -18.33 5.53
CA GLU A 53 -6.73 -18.83 6.85
C GLU A 53 -5.61 -17.96 7.45
N ARG A 54 -4.67 -17.48 6.62
CA ARG A 54 -3.64 -16.52 7.05
C ARG A 54 -4.24 -15.16 7.46
N LEU A 55 -5.22 -14.64 6.72
CA LEU A 55 -5.91 -13.38 7.07
C LEU A 55 -6.70 -13.51 8.37
N ILE A 56 -7.38 -14.64 8.57
CA ILE A 56 -8.10 -14.94 9.82
C ILE A 56 -7.11 -15.05 10.98
N SER A 57 -6.02 -15.80 10.82
CA SER A 57 -4.99 -15.96 11.87
C SER A 57 -4.23 -14.67 12.17
N ALA A 58 -4.18 -13.74 11.22
CA ALA A 58 -3.57 -12.41 11.38
C ALA A 58 -4.56 -11.37 11.94
N ASN A 59 -5.77 -11.74 12.35
CA ASN A 59 -6.82 -10.83 12.87
C ASN A 59 -7.11 -9.65 11.91
N ALA A 60 -7.23 -9.92 10.61
CA ALA A 60 -7.41 -8.89 9.60
C ALA A 60 -8.60 -7.94 9.89
N ALA A 61 -9.65 -8.44 10.53
CA ALA A 61 -10.80 -7.62 10.94
C ALA A 61 -10.45 -6.56 12.01
N GLU A 62 -9.35 -6.73 12.74
CA GLU A 62 -8.95 -5.82 13.83
C GLU A 62 -8.01 -4.72 13.33
N TRP A 63 -7.08 -5.06 12.43
CA TRP A 63 -6.07 -4.09 11.97
C TRP A 63 -6.43 -3.40 10.64
N ASP A 64 -7.32 -3.99 9.83
CA ASP A 64 -7.72 -3.39 8.55
C ASP A 64 -8.82 -2.34 8.77
N VAL A 65 -8.44 -1.23 9.39
CA VAL A 65 -9.30 -0.07 9.65
C VAL A 65 -8.86 1.08 8.76
N THR A 66 -9.79 1.59 7.94
CA THR A 66 -9.51 2.74 7.06
C THR A 66 -8.99 3.94 7.85
N PRO A 67 -7.84 4.52 7.46
CA PRO A 67 -7.34 5.73 8.10
C PRO A 67 -8.32 6.90 7.97
N GLU A 68 -8.38 7.73 8.99
CA GLU A 68 -9.17 8.95 9.00
C GLU A 68 -8.61 9.97 7.98
N LYS A 69 -9.48 10.87 7.51
CA LYS A 69 -9.12 11.89 6.52
C LYS A 69 -7.93 12.75 6.96
N GLU A 70 -7.83 13.04 8.24
CA GLU A 70 -6.77 13.84 8.86
C GLU A 70 -5.38 13.24 8.66
N VAL A 71 -5.28 11.90 8.57
CA VAL A 71 -4.01 11.20 8.27
C VAL A 71 -3.57 11.51 6.84
N PHE A 72 -4.49 11.46 5.87
CA PHE A 72 -4.18 11.83 4.49
C PHE A 72 -3.81 13.30 4.35
N ASP A 73 -4.51 14.21 5.05
CA ASP A 73 -4.20 15.64 5.05
C ASP A 73 -2.77 15.89 5.60
N LEU A 74 -2.37 15.16 6.66
CA LEU A 74 -1.02 15.20 7.20
C LEU A 74 0.02 14.71 6.16
N ILE A 75 -0.25 13.58 5.49
CA ILE A 75 0.64 13.03 4.46
C ILE A 75 0.77 14.00 3.27
N PHE A 76 -0.32 14.62 2.82
CA PHE A 76 -0.28 15.62 1.76
C PHE A 76 0.59 16.83 2.13
N GLY A 77 0.55 17.25 3.39
CA GLY A 77 1.41 18.33 3.89
C GLY A 77 2.88 17.93 4.08
N HIS A 78 3.17 16.64 4.19
CA HIS A 78 4.50 16.12 4.52
C HIS A 78 5.30 15.62 3.32
N SER A 79 4.71 15.52 2.13
CA SER A 79 5.39 14.97 0.95
C SER A 79 5.09 15.74 -0.33
N LYS A 80 6.04 15.73 -1.28
CA LYS A 80 5.89 16.39 -2.59
C LYS A 80 4.97 15.62 -3.51
N ASN A 81 5.10 14.28 -3.51
CA ASN A 81 4.34 13.38 -4.35
C ASN A 81 3.81 12.20 -3.53
N GLN A 82 2.70 11.62 -3.96
CA GLN A 82 2.06 10.53 -3.24
C GLN A 82 1.57 9.46 -4.22
N ILE A 83 1.65 8.19 -3.79
CA ILE A 83 1.03 7.01 -4.40
C ILE A 83 0.37 6.21 -3.27
N PHE A 84 -0.96 6.10 -3.30
CA PHE A 84 -1.74 5.34 -2.31
C PHE A 84 -2.44 4.17 -2.99
N TRP A 85 -2.01 2.95 -2.70
CA TRP A 85 -2.76 1.77 -3.10
C TRP A 85 -4.11 1.75 -2.41
N GLY A 86 -5.14 1.23 -3.07
CA GLY A 86 -6.50 1.25 -2.53
C GLY A 86 -7.17 2.63 -2.52
N GLY A 87 -6.68 3.59 -3.33
CA GLY A 87 -7.19 4.95 -3.33
C GLY A 87 -8.70 5.13 -3.60
N ASN A 88 -9.38 4.07 -4.07
CA ASN A 88 -10.82 4.02 -4.22
C ASN A 88 -11.59 3.77 -2.91
N TYR A 89 -10.89 3.44 -1.82
CA TYR A 89 -11.49 3.21 -0.48
C TYR A 89 -11.43 4.44 0.41
N PHE A 90 -10.72 5.50 0.01
CA PHE A 90 -10.41 6.65 0.85
C PHE A 90 -11.13 7.93 0.40
N GLU A 91 -11.43 8.80 1.36
CA GLU A 91 -11.98 10.14 1.12
C GLU A 91 -10.86 11.13 0.75
N ILE A 92 -10.32 10.99 -0.46
CA ILE A 92 -9.25 11.83 -1.01
C ILE A 92 -9.67 12.45 -2.35
N PRO A 93 -9.05 13.57 -2.79
CA PRO A 93 -9.40 14.22 -4.06
C PRO A 93 -9.26 13.27 -5.25
N PRO A 94 -10.02 13.47 -6.35
CA PRO A 94 -9.84 12.65 -7.55
C PRO A 94 -8.42 12.73 -8.12
N THR A 95 -7.85 11.57 -8.48
CA THR A 95 -6.55 11.53 -9.15
C THR A 95 -6.68 11.84 -10.64
N LYS A 96 -5.66 12.54 -11.18
CA LYS A 96 -5.52 12.78 -12.63
C LYS A 96 -4.72 11.69 -13.35
N LYS A 97 -4.03 10.82 -12.59
CA LYS A 97 -3.21 9.72 -13.14
C LYS A 97 -3.34 8.49 -12.23
N PRO A 98 -4.45 7.75 -12.31
CA PRO A 98 -4.56 6.50 -11.59
C PRO A 98 -3.56 5.47 -12.13
N LEU A 99 -3.04 4.62 -11.25
CA LEU A 99 -2.29 3.43 -11.60
C LEU A 99 -3.14 2.20 -11.33
N CYS A 100 -3.01 1.18 -12.16
CA CYS A 100 -3.74 -0.07 -12.02
C CYS A 100 -2.75 -1.23 -11.99
N TRP A 101 -2.90 -2.14 -11.05
CA TRP A 101 -2.20 -3.41 -11.03
C TRP A 101 -3.15 -4.53 -11.46
N ASP A 102 -2.97 -5.04 -12.69
CA ASP A 102 -3.61 -6.26 -13.18
C ASP A 102 -2.86 -7.46 -12.56
N LYS A 103 -3.56 -8.20 -11.70
CA LYS A 103 -3.01 -9.34 -10.94
C LYS A 103 -2.85 -10.60 -11.78
N VAL A 104 -3.23 -10.56 -13.05
CA VAL A 104 -3.16 -11.69 -13.99
C VAL A 104 -3.75 -12.97 -13.39
N ARG A 105 -4.97 -12.87 -12.86
CA ARG A 105 -5.68 -13.97 -12.20
C ARG A 105 -6.87 -14.46 -13.06
N PRO A 106 -6.65 -15.28 -14.09
CA PRO A 106 -7.77 -15.78 -14.88
C PRO A 106 -8.65 -16.73 -14.01
N ASN A 107 -9.98 -16.49 -14.04
CA ASN A 107 -11.01 -17.36 -13.46
C ASN A 107 -11.07 -17.49 -11.93
N GLN A 108 -10.52 -16.58 -11.15
CA GLN A 108 -10.70 -16.59 -9.69
C GLN A 108 -11.92 -15.76 -9.30
N LYS A 109 -13.07 -16.41 -9.10
CA LYS A 109 -14.39 -15.78 -8.88
C LYS A 109 -14.51 -14.93 -7.61
N ASN A 110 -13.62 -15.10 -6.62
CA ASN A 110 -13.77 -14.50 -5.29
C ASN A 110 -12.63 -13.54 -4.92
N LEU A 111 -11.73 -13.21 -5.86
CA LEU A 111 -10.61 -12.33 -5.61
C LEU A 111 -10.59 -11.20 -6.63
N SER A 112 -10.21 -10.03 -6.20
CA SER A 112 -10.01 -8.86 -7.06
C SER A 112 -9.03 -9.16 -8.18
N GLU A 113 -9.42 -8.92 -9.43
CA GLU A 113 -8.58 -9.13 -10.61
C GLU A 113 -7.52 -8.04 -10.75
N TRP A 114 -7.80 -6.86 -10.18
CA TRP A 114 -6.91 -5.70 -10.22
C TRP A 114 -7.05 -4.85 -8.96
N GLU A 115 -6.08 -3.99 -8.74
CA GLU A 115 -6.09 -2.94 -7.71
C GLU A 115 -5.74 -1.60 -8.31
N MET A 116 -6.27 -0.54 -7.72
CA MET A 116 -6.02 0.84 -8.13
C MET A 116 -5.14 1.55 -7.11
N ALA A 117 -4.14 2.30 -7.59
CA ALA A 117 -3.49 3.31 -6.78
C ALA A 117 -3.93 4.71 -7.22
N TRP A 118 -4.25 5.54 -6.23
CA TRP A 118 -4.36 6.97 -6.38
C TRP A 118 -2.97 7.59 -6.46
N THR A 119 -2.77 8.61 -7.30
CA THR A 119 -1.51 9.36 -7.33
C THR A 119 -1.74 10.85 -7.40
N SER A 120 -0.80 11.63 -6.86
CA SER A 120 -0.75 13.09 -7.03
C SER A 120 -0.23 13.53 -8.40
N PHE A 121 0.30 12.61 -9.19
CA PHE A 121 0.84 12.90 -10.51
C PHE A 121 -0.23 13.29 -11.51
N THR A 122 0.20 13.89 -12.62
CA THR A 122 -0.65 14.20 -13.77
C THR A 122 -0.25 13.34 -14.96
N GLY A 123 -1.22 13.04 -15.84
CA GLY A 123 -0.97 12.28 -17.05
C GLY A 123 -1.96 11.16 -17.30
N ARG A 124 -1.61 10.22 -18.18
CA ARG A 124 -2.49 9.10 -18.55
C ARG A 124 -2.48 8.04 -17.45
N ALA A 125 -3.64 7.40 -17.22
CA ALA A 125 -3.72 6.17 -16.46
C ALA A 125 -2.76 5.11 -17.02
N GLN A 126 -2.13 4.33 -16.15
CA GLN A 126 -1.19 3.28 -16.54
C GLN A 126 -1.51 1.98 -15.82
N MET A 127 -1.14 0.87 -16.45
CA MET A 127 -1.38 -0.47 -15.93
C MET A 127 -0.09 -1.25 -15.87
N PHE A 128 0.13 -1.92 -14.74
CA PHE A 128 1.19 -2.89 -14.52
C PHE A 128 0.58 -4.29 -14.47
N LYS A 129 1.15 -5.22 -15.22
CA LYS A 129 0.70 -6.62 -15.23
C LYS A 129 1.70 -7.49 -14.51
N HIS A 130 1.28 -8.08 -13.40
CA HIS A 130 2.13 -8.96 -12.61
C HIS A 130 1.28 -9.92 -11.79
N CYS A 131 1.60 -11.24 -11.82
CA CYS A 131 0.86 -12.24 -11.07
C CYS A 131 1.02 -12.03 -9.57
N ALA A 132 -0.08 -11.87 -8.86
CA ALA A 132 -0.09 -11.63 -7.42
C ALA A 132 0.33 -12.86 -6.58
N ASN A 133 0.11 -14.04 -7.13
CA ASN A 133 0.52 -15.29 -6.48
C ASN A 133 1.63 -15.84 -7.35
N GLY A 134 2.89 -15.73 -6.94
CA GLY A 134 4.03 -16.28 -7.67
C GLY A 134 3.63 -17.54 -8.47
N GLY A 135 3.02 -17.31 -9.64
CA GLY A 135 2.49 -18.38 -10.46
C GLY A 135 3.64 -19.23 -10.90
N PHE A 136 3.71 -20.51 -10.55
CA PHE A 136 4.62 -21.58 -10.96
C PHE A 136 6.14 -21.26 -11.11
N VAL A 137 6.53 -20.00 -10.93
CA VAL A 137 7.92 -19.56 -10.85
C VAL A 137 8.16 -19.21 -9.38
N ALA A 138 9.15 -19.81 -8.76
CA ALA A 138 9.51 -19.79 -7.35
C ALA A 138 9.03 -18.52 -6.63
N ALA A 139 7.95 -18.68 -5.87
CA ALA A 139 7.33 -17.58 -5.14
C ALA A 139 8.37 -17.00 -4.17
N GLU A 140 8.61 -15.70 -4.24
CA GLU A 140 9.06 -14.99 -3.06
C GLU A 140 8.10 -15.38 -1.93
N ALA A 141 8.63 -15.95 -0.86
CA ALA A 141 7.81 -16.36 0.26
C ALA A 141 7.15 -15.10 0.82
N ASN A 142 5.85 -14.92 0.55
CA ASN A 142 5.11 -13.80 1.10
C ASN A 142 5.08 -13.95 2.63
N GLU A 143 5.76 -13.08 3.32
CA GLU A 143 5.78 -13.04 4.78
C GLU A 143 4.45 -12.50 5.32
N HIS A 144 3.80 -11.58 4.57
CA HIS A 144 2.50 -11.02 4.92
C HIS A 144 1.43 -11.35 3.85
N PRO A 145 0.19 -11.68 4.26
CA PRO A 145 -0.88 -12.11 3.34
C PRO A 145 -1.27 -11.05 2.29
N THR A 146 -1.09 -9.77 2.58
CA THR A 146 -1.42 -8.65 1.67
C THR A 146 -0.19 -7.97 1.07
N GLN A 147 1.00 -8.56 1.21
CA GLN A 147 2.25 -8.01 0.70
C GLN A 147 2.17 -7.69 -0.80
N LYS A 148 2.56 -6.47 -1.16
CA LYS A 148 2.68 -6.06 -2.56
C LYS A 148 3.97 -6.62 -3.17
N PRO A 149 3.95 -7.05 -4.44
CA PRO A 149 5.15 -7.55 -5.13
C PRO A 149 6.23 -6.47 -5.26
N VAL A 150 7.49 -6.83 -5.03
CA VAL A 150 8.64 -5.91 -5.20
C VAL A 150 8.65 -5.26 -6.59
N PRO A 151 8.46 -5.98 -7.72
CA PRO A 151 8.42 -5.36 -9.04
C PRO A 151 7.33 -4.30 -9.21
N LEU A 152 6.20 -4.43 -8.48
CA LEU A 152 5.13 -3.43 -8.47
C LEU A 152 5.60 -2.14 -7.77
N MET A 153 6.31 -2.27 -6.64
CA MET A 153 6.86 -1.12 -5.92
C MET A 153 7.97 -0.43 -6.72
N GLU A 154 8.85 -1.18 -7.36
CA GLU A 154 9.86 -0.63 -8.27
C GLU A 154 9.23 0.15 -9.43
N TRP A 155 8.14 -0.38 -10.02
CA TRP A 155 7.38 0.33 -11.03
C TRP A 155 6.77 1.63 -10.49
N CYS A 156 6.23 1.64 -9.28
CA CYS A 156 5.74 2.85 -8.62
C CYS A 156 6.85 3.89 -8.44
N LEU A 157 8.02 3.48 -7.98
CA LEU A 157 9.18 4.36 -7.80
C LEU A 157 9.64 5.00 -9.10
N SER A 158 9.46 4.34 -10.24
CA SER A 158 9.82 4.87 -11.55
C SER A 158 9.05 6.14 -11.96
N PHE A 159 7.94 6.46 -11.29
CA PHE A 159 7.18 7.70 -11.52
C PHE A 159 7.78 8.92 -10.81
N ALA A 160 8.70 8.71 -9.89
CA ALA A 160 9.40 9.76 -9.16
C ALA A 160 10.93 9.56 -9.20
N PRO A 161 11.56 9.56 -10.39
CA PRO A 161 12.98 9.20 -10.54
C PRO A 161 13.93 10.15 -9.80
N GLU A 162 13.48 11.36 -9.48
CA GLU A 162 14.25 12.36 -8.73
C GLU A 162 14.05 12.26 -7.21
N ALA A 163 13.16 11.38 -6.74
CA ALA A 163 12.91 11.19 -5.31
C ALA A 163 14.15 10.56 -4.65
N ARG A 164 14.63 11.18 -3.59
CA ARG A 164 15.75 10.71 -2.76
C ARG A 164 15.27 10.11 -1.44
N THR A 165 14.08 10.52 -1.02
CA THR A 165 13.46 10.06 0.22
C THR A 165 12.07 9.53 -0.08
N VAL A 166 11.80 8.32 0.43
CA VAL A 166 10.49 7.67 0.33
C VAL A 166 10.02 7.36 1.74
N CYS A 167 8.74 7.62 2.01
CA CYS A 167 8.10 7.31 3.27
C CYS A 167 6.91 6.38 3.04
N ASP A 168 6.76 5.39 3.92
CA ASP A 168 5.59 4.55 4.07
C ASP A 168 5.08 4.71 5.50
N PRO A 169 3.94 5.40 5.73
CA PRO A 169 3.45 5.70 7.07
C PRO A 169 2.55 4.63 7.69
N PHE A 170 2.34 3.45 7.05
CA PHE A 170 1.46 2.38 7.53
C PHE A 170 2.12 1.02 7.66
#